data_c036bfdfec68cfdd9542fb5c2eea0e96
#
_entry.id   c036bfdfec68cfdd9542fb5c2eea0e96
#
_cell.length_a   1.000
_cell.length_b   1.000
_cell.length_c   1.000
_cell.angle_alpha   90.00
_cell.angle_beta   90.00
_cell.angle_gamma   90.00
#
_symmetry.space_group_name_H-M   'P 1'
#
loop_
_entity.id
_entity.type
_entity.pdbx_description
1 polymer ?
#
loop_
_entity_poly.entity_id
_entity_poly.type
_entity_poly.pdbx_seq_one_letter_code
_entity_poly.pdbx_strand_id
1 'polypeptide(L)'
;GEHANLMVKDYDAAPRYVQDYFQMDYRQFISKYFKGERQDEIQRNLTPEKYHQLFGQLSAKQREIITDKESRCIVVAAGPGSGKTRVLVHKLASLLLLEDVKHEQLLMLTFSRAAATEFKQRLLALIGNAAHFVEIKTFHSYCFDLLGRVGNLDEANNVVATAAEMITSGDVEPSKIGKTVLVIDEAQDMGPDDFALVKA
;
A
#
# COMPACT_ATOMS: atom_id res chain seq x y z
N GLY A 1 3.91 27.16 16.28
CA GLY A 1 3.85 28.33 15.51
C GLY A 1 2.54 29.09 15.62
N GLU A 2 2.22 29.85 14.63
CA GLU A 2 1.03 30.72 14.55
C GLU A 2 -0.29 30.00 14.78
N HIS A 3 -0.40 28.77 14.25
CA HIS A 3 -1.60 27.94 14.38
C HIS A 3 -1.91 27.53 15.83
N ALA A 4 -0.88 27.16 16.58
CA ALA A 4 -1.03 26.81 17.99
C ALA A 4 -1.42 28.05 18.84
N ASN A 5 -0.91 29.22 18.49
CA ASN A 5 -1.25 30.47 19.17
C ASN A 5 -2.69 30.91 18.90
N LEU A 6 -3.24 30.67 17.72
CA LEU A 6 -4.63 30.98 17.39
C LEU A 6 -5.59 30.08 18.18
N MET A 7 -5.28 28.79 18.27
CA MET A 7 -6.07 27.80 19.03
C MET A 7 -6.12 28.11 20.53
N VAL A 8 -5.08 28.74 21.07
CA VAL A 8 -5.03 29.14 22.49
C VAL A 8 -5.77 30.48 22.76
N LYS A 9 -5.82 31.38 21.77
CA LYS A 9 -6.39 32.73 21.94
C LYS A 9 -7.89 32.83 21.66
N ASP A 10 -8.41 31.97 20.78
CA ASP A 10 -9.84 32.01 20.43
C ASP A 10 -10.35 30.58 20.26
N TYR A 11 -11.01 30.09 21.32
CA TYR A 11 -11.52 28.71 21.37
C TYR A 11 -12.66 28.48 20.38
N ASP A 12 -13.44 29.48 20.05
CA ASP A 12 -14.56 29.37 19.10
C ASP A 12 -14.08 29.41 17.63
N ALA A 13 -12.97 30.08 17.35
CA ALA A 13 -12.39 30.18 16.04
C ALA A 13 -11.48 28.96 15.70
N ALA A 14 -10.94 28.30 16.72
CA ALA A 14 -10.03 27.19 16.55
C ALA A 14 -10.56 26.04 15.66
N PRO A 15 -11.83 25.57 15.79
CA PRO A 15 -12.37 24.52 14.93
C PRO A 15 -12.43 24.93 13.45
N ARG A 16 -12.84 26.19 13.17
CA ARG A 16 -12.88 26.74 11.80
C ARG A 16 -11.48 26.85 11.21
N TYR A 17 -10.54 27.33 11.99
CA TYR A 17 -9.16 27.47 11.56
C TYR A 17 -8.52 26.11 11.24
N VAL A 18 -8.75 25.10 12.06
CA VAL A 18 -8.29 23.73 11.82
C VAL A 18 -8.92 23.18 10.54
N GLN A 19 -10.21 23.38 10.33
CA GLN A 19 -10.90 22.96 9.11
C GLN A 19 -10.35 23.66 7.87
N ASP A 20 -10.12 24.97 7.93
CA ASP A 20 -9.53 25.74 6.83
C ASP A 20 -8.11 25.27 6.53
N TYR A 21 -7.32 24.98 7.55
CA TYR A 21 -5.96 24.44 7.39
C TYR A 21 -5.96 23.10 6.65
N PHE A 22 -6.84 22.17 7.01
CA PHE A 22 -6.95 20.87 6.32
C PHE A 22 -7.47 21.03 4.90
N GLN A 23 -8.38 21.91 4.62
CA GLN A 23 -8.86 22.19 3.27
C GLN A 23 -7.77 22.82 2.38
N MET A 24 -6.95 23.71 2.95
CA MET A 24 -5.80 24.26 2.23
C MET A 24 -4.76 23.20 1.90
N ASP A 25 -4.44 22.32 2.86
CA ASP A 25 -3.51 21.23 2.65
C ASP A 25 -4.02 20.24 1.58
N TYR A 26 -5.29 19.92 1.61
CA TYR A 26 -5.97 19.12 0.60
C TYR A 26 -5.90 19.76 -0.81
N ARG A 27 -6.21 21.03 -0.94
CA ARG A 27 -6.15 21.75 -2.21
C ARG A 27 -4.73 21.81 -2.77
N GLN A 28 -3.76 22.07 -1.92
CA GLN A 28 -2.35 22.06 -2.30
C GLN A 28 -1.91 20.69 -2.78
N PHE A 29 -2.33 19.64 -2.09
CA PHE A 29 -2.05 18.26 -2.49
C PHE A 29 -2.64 17.94 -3.87
N ILE A 30 -3.94 18.19 -4.06
CA ILE A 30 -4.61 17.94 -5.34
C ILE A 30 -3.91 18.72 -6.47
N SER A 31 -3.65 20.00 -6.26
CA SER A 31 -3.00 20.87 -7.25
C SER A 31 -1.58 20.42 -7.62
N LYS A 32 -0.85 19.89 -6.65
CA LYS A 32 0.53 19.43 -6.85
C LYS A 32 0.61 18.11 -7.63
N TYR A 33 -0.26 17.16 -7.30
CA TYR A 33 -0.15 15.78 -7.80
C TYR A 33 -1.09 15.44 -8.96
N PHE A 34 -2.15 16.22 -9.16
CA PHE A 34 -3.14 15.97 -10.20
C PHE A 34 -3.38 17.23 -11.05
N LYS A 35 -3.52 17.07 -12.37
CA LYS A 35 -3.74 18.18 -13.31
C LYS A 35 -4.84 17.84 -14.30
N GLY A 36 -5.52 18.87 -14.82
CA GLY A 36 -6.54 18.74 -15.84
C GLY A 36 -7.77 17.91 -15.40
N GLU A 37 -8.32 17.13 -16.31
CA GLU A 37 -9.51 16.29 -16.04
C GLU A 37 -9.28 15.28 -14.89
N ARG A 38 -8.06 14.84 -14.71
CA ARG A 38 -7.68 13.94 -13.61
C ARG A 38 -7.87 14.61 -12.23
N GLN A 39 -7.64 15.90 -12.14
CA GLN A 39 -7.86 16.67 -10.91
C GLN A 39 -9.34 16.66 -10.53
N ASP A 40 -10.24 16.86 -11.47
CA ASP A 40 -11.69 16.88 -11.24
C ASP A 40 -12.21 15.49 -10.83
N GLU A 41 -11.70 14.44 -11.45
CA GLU A 41 -12.03 13.06 -11.12
C GLU A 41 -11.60 12.71 -9.67
N ILE A 42 -10.38 13.04 -9.31
CA ILE A 42 -9.86 12.79 -7.96
C ILE A 42 -10.61 13.62 -6.92
N GLN A 43 -10.95 14.87 -7.19
CA GLN A 43 -11.73 15.69 -6.28
C GLN A 43 -13.13 15.14 -6.00
N ARG A 44 -13.75 14.43 -6.94
CA ARG A 44 -15.03 13.75 -6.71
C ARG A 44 -14.90 12.53 -5.79
N ASN A 45 -13.79 11.82 -5.89
CA ASN A 45 -13.57 10.54 -5.19
C ASN A 45 -12.85 10.70 -3.84
N LEU A 46 -12.00 11.71 -3.74
CA LEU A 46 -11.22 12.02 -2.53
C LEU A 46 -11.74 13.31 -1.89
N THR A 47 -12.62 13.17 -0.92
CA THR A 47 -13.08 14.33 -0.14
C THR A 47 -11.99 14.84 0.81
N PRO A 48 -12.08 16.09 1.31
CA PRO A 48 -11.14 16.60 2.31
C PRO A 48 -11.05 15.72 3.57
N GLU A 49 -12.17 15.17 4.02
CA GLU A 49 -12.23 14.26 5.17
C GLU A 49 -11.48 12.96 4.89
N LYS A 50 -11.69 12.38 3.70
CA LYS A 50 -11.01 11.17 3.28
C LYS A 50 -9.50 11.40 3.11
N TYR A 51 -9.13 12.53 2.53
CA TYR A 51 -7.74 12.95 2.44
C TYR A 51 -7.08 13.04 3.81
N HIS A 52 -7.75 13.66 4.78
CA HIS A 52 -7.24 13.74 6.15
C HIS A 52 -7.07 12.36 6.79
N GLN A 53 -8.03 11.47 6.60
CA GLN A 53 -7.94 10.08 7.08
C GLN A 53 -6.74 9.34 6.48
N LEU A 54 -6.49 9.54 5.19
CA LEU A 54 -5.41 8.85 4.47
C LEU A 54 -4.02 9.42 4.78
N PHE A 55 -3.89 10.73 4.92
CA PHE A 55 -2.60 11.43 4.94
C PHE A 55 -2.37 12.34 6.15
N GLY A 56 -3.42 12.78 6.85
CA GLY A 56 -3.33 13.83 7.85
C GLY A 56 -2.49 13.48 9.09
N GLN A 57 -2.33 12.20 9.40
CA GLN A 57 -1.54 11.74 10.56
C GLN A 57 -0.16 11.22 10.17
N LEU A 58 0.23 11.36 8.93
CA LEU A 58 1.53 10.91 8.43
C LEU A 58 2.59 12.00 8.61
N SER A 59 3.82 11.59 8.92
CA SER A 59 4.96 12.51 8.88
C SER A 59 5.23 12.97 7.43
N ALA A 60 5.96 14.07 7.27
CA ALA A 60 6.35 14.57 5.95
C ALA A 60 7.09 13.50 5.14
N LYS A 61 7.99 12.76 5.78
CA LYS A 61 8.76 11.68 5.14
C LYS A 61 7.90 10.48 4.74
N GLN A 62 6.95 10.09 5.57
CA GLN A 62 5.99 9.05 5.23
C GLN A 62 5.11 9.46 4.04
N ARG A 63 4.64 10.70 4.02
CA ARG A 63 3.86 11.27 2.93
C ARG A 63 4.65 11.30 1.62
N GLU A 64 5.92 11.66 1.66
CA GLU A 64 6.82 11.62 0.50
C GLU A 64 6.90 10.22 -0.12
N ILE A 65 7.10 9.19 0.69
CA ILE A 65 7.12 7.79 0.24
C ILE A 65 5.79 7.39 -0.40
N ILE A 66 4.67 7.74 0.23
CA ILE A 66 3.34 7.34 -0.24
C ILE A 66 2.98 8.04 -1.55
N THR A 67 3.39 9.28 -1.74
CA THR A 67 3.09 10.08 -2.94
C THR A 67 4.11 9.91 -4.06
N ASP A 68 5.20 9.18 -3.85
CA ASP A 68 6.17 8.88 -4.89
C ASP A 68 5.55 8.03 -6.00
N LYS A 69 5.53 8.56 -7.21
CA LYS A 69 4.98 7.93 -8.43
C LYS A 69 6.04 7.56 -9.45
N GLU A 70 7.25 8.04 -9.26
CA GLU A 70 8.32 7.95 -10.27
C GLU A 70 9.28 6.80 -10.01
N SER A 71 9.46 6.46 -8.73
CA SER A 71 10.38 5.39 -8.35
C SER A 71 9.80 4.02 -8.70
N ARG A 72 10.56 3.25 -9.46
CA ARG A 72 10.19 1.84 -9.79
C ARG A 72 10.33 0.91 -8.59
N CYS A 73 11.24 1.22 -7.69
CA CYS A 73 11.50 0.45 -6.48
C CYS A 73 11.68 1.41 -5.29
N ILE A 74 10.93 1.19 -4.23
CA ILE A 74 11.04 1.95 -2.99
C ILE A 74 11.37 0.97 -1.87
N VAL A 75 12.49 1.19 -1.19
CA VAL A 75 12.90 0.42 -0.01
C VAL A 75 12.76 1.29 1.23
N VAL A 76 11.94 0.85 2.16
CA VAL A 76 11.73 1.55 3.44
C VAL A 76 12.49 0.82 4.54
N ALA A 77 13.61 1.38 4.97
CA ALA A 77 14.40 0.88 6.09
C ALA A 77 14.08 1.69 7.34
N ALA A 78 13.54 1.02 8.35
CA ALA A 78 13.20 1.65 9.62
C ALA A 78 13.18 0.62 10.76
N GLY A 79 13.44 1.07 11.98
CA GLY A 79 13.45 0.22 13.16
C GLY A 79 12.06 -0.29 13.57
N PRO A 80 11.98 -1.23 14.53
CA PRO A 80 10.73 -1.68 15.10
C PRO A 80 9.92 -0.52 15.67
N GLY A 81 8.59 -0.55 15.52
CA GLY A 81 7.70 0.51 16.03
C GLY A 81 7.75 1.84 15.29
N SER A 82 8.45 1.94 14.17
CA SER A 82 8.59 3.16 13.37
C SER A 82 7.39 3.48 12.47
N GLY A 83 6.39 2.59 12.42
CA GLY A 83 5.22 2.77 11.57
C GLY A 83 5.38 2.29 10.13
N LYS A 84 6.30 1.37 9.84
CA LYS A 84 6.49 0.78 8.50
C LYS A 84 5.21 0.19 7.92
N THR A 85 4.51 -0.64 8.70
CA THR A 85 3.25 -1.26 8.27
C THR A 85 2.20 -0.21 7.92
N ARG A 86 2.13 0.88 8.69
CA ARG A 86 1.26 2.01 8.42
C ARG A 86 1.58 2.65 7.07
N VAL A 87 2.84 2.89 6.77
CA VAL A 87 3.28 3.43 5.47
C VAL A 87 2.84 2.52 4.33
N LEU A 88 3.02 1.21 4.48
CA LEU A 88 2.61 0.24 3.45
C LEU A 88 1.09 0.23 3.24
N VAL A 89 0.29 0.21 4.32
CA VAL A 89 -1.18 0.26 4.23
C VAL A 89 -1.64 1.53 3.50
N HIS A 90 -1.10 2.68 3.87
CA HIS A 90 -1.45 3.97 3.25
C HIS A 90 -0.95 4.06 1.81
N LYS A 91 0.20 3.48 1.48
CA LYS A 91 0.69 3.39 0.10
C LYS A 91 -0.25 2.56 -0.77
N LEU A 92 -0.69 1.40 -0.31
CA LEU A 92 -1.67 0.60 -1.04
C LEU A 92 -2.99 1.36 -1.23
N ALA A 93 -3.50 1.98 -0.19
CA ALA A 93 -4.71 2.80 -0.29
C ALA A 93 -4.55 3.93 -1.31
N SER A 94 -3.43 4.62 -1.32
CA SER A 94 -3.10 5.66 -2.28
C SER A 94 -3.06 5.13 -3.72
N LEU A 95 -2.44 3.99 -3.95
CA LEU A 95 -2.37 3.36 -5.27
C LEU A 95 -3.76 3.03 -5.82
N LEU A 96 -4.63 2.48 -4.98
CA LEU A 96 -5.99 2.08 -5.37
C LEU A 96 -6.94 3.26 -5.56
N LEU A 97 -6.82 4.32 -4.74
CA LEU A 97 -7.75 5.43 -4.74
C LEU A 97 -7.30 6.61 -5.63
N LEU A 98 -6.00 6.84 -5.74
CA LEU A 98 -5.43 8.02 -6.39
C LEU A 98 -4.67 7.73 -7.68
N GLU A 99 -4.08 6.55 -7.76
CA GLU A 99 -3.36 6.08 -8.94
C GLU A 99 -4.27 5.11 -9.70
N ASP A 100 -4.24 4.94 -10.94
CA ASP A 100 -5.10 4.02 -11.70
C ASP A 100 -4.71 2.54 -11.55
N VAL A 101 -4.20 2.15 -10.40
CA VAL A 101 -3.85 0.76 -10.10
C VAL A 101 -5.11 0.00 -9.74
N LYS A 102 -5.44 -1.02 -10.50
CA LYS A 102 -6.57 -1.92 -10.24
C LYS A 102 -6.17 -2.94 -9.17
N HIS A 103 -7.13 -3.39 -8.36
CA HIS A 103 -6.88 -4.36 -7.29
C HIS A 103 -6.25 -5.66 -7.79
N GLU A 104 -6.61 -6.14 -8.99
CA GLU A 104 -6.03 -7.34 -9.60
C GLU A 104 -4.56 -7.19 -10.03
N GLN A 105 -4.08 -5.96 -10.20
CA GLN A 105 -2.68 -5.65 -10.55
C GLN A 105 -1.75 -5.58 -9.34
N LEU A 106 -2.30 -5.59 -8.14
CA LEU A 106 -1.58 -5.38 -6.90
C LEU A 106 -1.48 -6.67 -6.10
N LEU A 107 -0.27 -7.01 -5.67
CA LEU A 107 0.02 -8.14 -4.81
C LEU A 107 0.82 -7.69 -3.60
N MET A 108 0.37 -8.06 -2.42
CA MET A 108 1.16 -7.94 -1.20
C MET A 108 1.58 -9.31 -0.70
N LEU A 109 2.87 -9.47 -0.46
CA LEU A 109 3.47 -10.67 0.11
C LEU A 109 4.03 -10.41 1.51
N THR A 110 3.79 -11.35 2.39
CA THR A 110 4.32 -11.36 3.76
C THR A 110 4.85 -12.75 4.12
N PHE A 111 5.47 -12.88 5.29
CA PHE A 111 6.00 -14.17 5.76
C PHE A 111 5.09 -14.88 6.76
N SER A 112 4.02 -14.23 7.24
CA SER A 112 3.08 -14.85 8.18
C SER A 112 1.63 -14.56 7.85
N ARG A 113 0.76 -15.52 8.14
CA ARG A 113 -0.70 -15.36 8.01
C ARG A 113 -1.25 -14.29 8.94
N ALA A 114 -0.68 -14.18 10.14
CA ALA A 114 -1.07 -13.15 11.10
C ALA A 114 -0.80 -11.74 10.56
N ALA A 115 0.37 -11.51 9.97
CA ALA A 115 0.71 -10.24 9.33
C ALA A 115 -0.22 -9.93 8.14
N ALA A 116 -0.53 -10.92 7.31
CA ALA A 116 -1.47 -10.75 6.20
C ALA A 116 -2.87 -10.36 6.69
N THR A 117 -3.36 -11.00 7.74
CA THR A 117 -4.66 -10.71 8.33
C THR A 117 -4.70 -9.30 8.94
N GLU A 118 -3.70 -8.93 9.71
CA GLU A 118 -3.60 -7.59 10.31
C GLU A 118 -3.55 -6.50 9.24
N PHE A 119 -2.76 -6.70 8.22
CA PHE A 119 -2.65 -5.77 7.11
C PHE A 119 -4.00 -5.58 6.39
N LYS A 120 -4.69 -6.68 6.12
CA LYS A 120 -6.02 -6.65 5.49
C LYS A 120 -7.05 -5.92 6.34
N GLN A 121 -7.05 -6.14 7.65
CA GLN A 121 -7.94 -5.43 8.57
C GLN A 121 -7.67 -3.92 8.58
N ARG A 122 -6.41 -3.52 8.61
CA ARG A 122 -6.03 -2.10 8.53
C ARG A 122 -6.43 -1.47 7.20
N LEU A 123 -6.25 -2.18 6.10
CA LEU A 123 -6.67 -1.70 4.78
C LEU A 123 -8.19 -1.58 4.68
N LEU A 124 -8.95 -2.56 5.20
CA LEU A 124 -10.42 -2.50 5.30
C LEU A 124 -10.90 -1.27 6.07
N ALA A 125 -10.28 -0.96 7.21
CA ALA A 125 -10.60 0.23 7.99
C ALA A 125 -10.38 1.53 7.21
N LEU A 126 -9.40 1.54 6.31
CA LEU A 126 -9.01 2.74 5.56
C LEU A 126 -9.81 2.93 4.27
N ILE A 127 -10.04 1.88 3.49
CA ILE A 127 -10.68 1.96 2.16
C ILE A 127 -12.00 1.19 2.05
N GLY A 128 -12.43 0.50 3.10
CA GLY A 128 -13.68 -0.24 3.10
C GLY A 128 -13.66 -1.51 2.25
N ASN A 129 -14.80 -1.87 1.69
CA ASN A 129 -14.99 -3.15 0.97
C ASN A 129 -14.04 -3.39 -0.20
N ALA A 130 -13.48 -2.36 -0.79
CA ALA A 130 -12.47 -2.48 -1.85
C ALA A 130 -11.24 -3.29 -1.40
N ALA A 131 -10.92 -3.30 -0.11
CA ALA A 131 -9.81 -4.06 0.45
C ALA A 131 -9.98 -5.57 0.32
N HIS A 132 -11.20 -6.08 0.22
CA HIS A 132 -11.47 -7.51 0.04
C HIS A 132 -10.97 -8.07 -1.28
N PHE A 133 -10.84 -7.23 -2.30
CA PHE A 133 -10.38 -7.61 -3.63
C PHE A 133 -8.87 -7.55 -3.78
N VAL A 134 -8.16 -6.99 -2.82
CA VAL A 134 -6.69 -6.93 -2.84
C VAL A 134 -6.11 -8.27 -2.41
N GLU A 135 -5.20 -8.79 -3.22
CA GLU A 135 -4.51 -10.03 -2.93
C GLU A 135 -3.38 -9.79 -1.92
N ILE A 136 -3.59 -10.28 -0.69
CA ILE A 136 -2.64 -10.21 0.42
C ILE A 136 -2.39 -11.63 0.89
N LYS A 137 -1.19 -12.15 0.63
CA LYS A 137 -0.86 -13.56 0.88
C LYS A 137 0.55 -13.70 1.46
N THR A 138 0.80 -14.87 2.04
CA THR A 138 2.17 -15.27 2.33
C THR A 138 2.88 -15.72 1.04
N PHE A 139 4.21 -15.68 1.00
CA PHE A 139 4.99 -16.21 -0.12
C PHE A 139 4.59 -17.65 -0.47
N HIS A 140 4.48 -18.52 0.51
CA HIS A 140 4.10 -19.91 0.32
C HIS A 140 2.67 -20.05 -0.23
N SER A 141 1.71 -19.35 0.36
CA SER A 141 0.32 -19.39 -0.09
C SER A 141 0.15 -18.94 -1.53
N TYR A 142 0.84 -17.86 -1.91
CA TYR A 142 0.83 -17.37 -3.30
C TYR A 142 1.41 -18.40 -4.27
N CYS A 143 2.54 -19.02 -3.91
CA CYS A 143 3.18 -20.03 -4.73
C CYS A 143 2.31 -21.29 -4.90
N PHE A 144 1.66 -21.76 -3.83
CA PHE A 144 0.73 -22.89 -3.93
C PHE A 144 -0.45 -22.59 -4.85
N ASP A 145 -1.03 -21.40 -4.74
CA ASP A 145 -2.13 -20.98 -5.62
C ASP A 145 -1.67 -20.89 -7.08
N LEU A 146 -0.48 -20.34 -7.32
CA LEU A 146 0.09 -20.19 -8.65
C LEU A 146 0.33 -21.53 -9.32
N LEU A 147 0.79 -22.53 -8.55
CA LEU A 147 1.04 -23.89 -9.03
C LEU A 147 -0.23 -24.77 -9.07
N GLY A 148 -1.37 -24.26 -8.60
CA GLY A 148 -2.62 -25.00 -8.53
C GLY A 148 -2.58 -26.19 -7.55
N ARG A 149 -1.77 -26.10 -6.50
CA ARG A 149 -1.58 -27.16 -5.51
C ARG A 149 -2.19 -26.78 -4.18
N VAL A 150 -2.65 -27.77 -3.44
CA VAL A 150 -2.99 -27.60 -2.03
C VAL A 150 -1.71 -27.80 -1.21
N GLY A 151 -1.38 -26.82 -0.37
CA GLY A 151 -0.17 -26.87 0.44
C GLY A 151 -0.18 -28.01 1.44
N ASN A 152 0.87 -28.84 1.44
CA ASN A 152 1.21 -29.72 2.53
C ASN A 152 2.59 -29.35 3.08
N LEU A 153 2.91 -29.81 4.30
CA LEU A 153 4.14 -29.44 5.01
C LEU A 153 5.40 -29.95 4.31
N ASP A 154 5.32 -31.08 3.61
CA ASP A 154 6.47 -31.70 2.96
C ASP A 154 6.88 -30.96 1.68
N GLU A 155 5.94 -30.27 1.04
CA GLU A 155 6.18 -29.50 -0.18
C GLU A 155 6.53 -28.02 0.11
N ALA A 156 6.26 -27.53 1.33
CA ALA A 156 6.41 -26.11 1.69
C ALA A 156 7.84 -25.57 1.51
N ASN A 157 8.85 -26.39 1.78
CA ASN A 157 10.26 -25.96 1.72
C ASN A 157 10.74 -25.63 0.30
N ASN A 158 10.14 -26.22 -0.74
CA ASN A 158 10.58 -26.07 -2.13
C ASN A 158 9.58 -25.32 -3.02
N VAL A 159 8.40 -24.96 -2.50
CA VAL A 159 7.34 -24.39 -3.33
C VAL A 159 7.72 -23.04 -3.94
N VAL A 160 8.46 -22.20 -3.24
CA VAL A 160 8.88 -20.88 -3.72
C VAL A 160 9.91 -21.03 -4.84
N ALA A 161 10.92 -21.89 -4.67
CA ALA A 161 11.91 -22.18 -5.70
C ALA A 161 11.26 -22.80 -6.95
N THR A 162 10.34 -23.73 -6.78
CA THR A 162 9.59 -24.36 -7.87
C THR A 162 8.75 -23.33 -8.63
N ALA A 163 8.05 -22.44 -7.93
CA ALA A 163 7.28 -21.37 -8.56
C ALA A 163 8.17 -20.42 -9.36
N ALA A 164 9.31 -20.00 -8.80
CA ALA A 164 10.28 -19.16 -9.50
C ALA A 164 10.81 -19.80 -10.79
N GLU A 165 11.15 -21.08 -10.76
CA GLU A 165 11.59 -21.84 -11.93
C GLU A 165 10.50 -21.94 -12.99
N MET A 166 9.28 -22.24 -12.62
CA MET A 166 8.15 -22.37 -13.55
C MET A 166 7.75 -21.02 -14.18
N ILE A 167 7.86 -19.93 -13.47
CA ILE A 167 7.65 -18.60 -14.04
C ILE A 167 8.76 -18.29 -15.06
N THR A 168 10.00 -18.50 -14.67
CA THR A 168 11.17 -18.21 -15.51
C THR A 168 11.18 -19.07 -16.78
N SER A 169 10.75 -20.32 -16.72
CA SER A 169 10.67 -21.22 -17.87
C SER A 169 9.45 -20.98 -18.78
N GLY A 170 8.49 -20.16 -18.33
CA GLY A 170 7.26 -19.89 -19.07
C GLY A 170 6.17 -20.95 -18.89
N ASP A 171 6.29 -21.84 -17.91
CA ASP A 171 5.30 -22.88 -17.61
C ASP A 171 4.07 -22.36 -16.83
N VAL A 172 4.11 -21.09 -16.39
CA VAL A 172 2.97 -20.41 -15.79
C VAL A 172 2.38 -19.43 -16.79
N GLU A 173 1.07 -19.49 -16.98
CA GLU A 173 0.39 -18.57 -17.87
C GLU A 173 0.55 -17.12 -17.39
N PRO A 174 0.93 -16.17 -18.26
CA PRO A 174 1.07 -14.76 -17.90
C PRO A 174 -0.18 -14.16 -17.27
N SER A 175 -1.38 -14.62 -17.64
CA SER A 175 -2.66 -14.19 -17.06
C SER A 175 -2.79 -14.49 -15.56
N LYS A 176 -2.11 -15.50 -15.06
CA LYS A 176 -2.09 -15.85 -13.63
C LYS A 176 -1.19 -14.94 -12.81
N ILE A 177 -0.22 -14.31 -13.45
CA ILE A 177 0.74 -13.43 -12.78
C ILE A 177 0.24 -11.99 -12.81
N GLY A 178 -0.01 -11.40 -13.96
CA GLY A 178 -0.68 -10.11 -14.22
C GLY A 178 -0.46 -8.96 -13.24
N LYS A 179 0.58 -9.04 -12.38
CA LYS A 179 0.85 -8.08 -11.32
C LYS A 179 1.81 -7.00 -11.82
N THR A 180 1.44 -5.74 -11.61
CA THR A 180 2.28 -4.59 -11.96
C THR A 180 2.85 -3.89 -10.73
N VAL A 181 2.25 -4.12 -9.57
CA VAL A 181 2.71 -3.58 -8.28
C VAL A 181 2.86 -4.72 -7.28
N LEU A 182 4.06 -4.85 -6.74
CA LEU A 182 4.39 -5.81 -5.69
C LEU A 182 4.82 -5.06 -4.43
N VAL A 183 4.17 -5.37 -3.33
CA VAL A 183 4.51 -4.86 -2.00
C VAL A 183 4.96 -6.02 -1.11
N ILE A 184 6.11 -5.87 -0.48
CA ILE A 184 6.69 -6.88 0.41
C ILE A 184 6.91 -6.26 1.79
N ASP A 185 6.29 -6.86 2.80
CA ASP A 185 6.56 -6.53 4.20
C ASP A 185 7.64 -7.46 4.75
N GLU A 186 8.45 -6.94 5.69
CA GLU A 186 9.56 -7.67 6.31
C GLU A 186 10.56 -8.25 5.28
N ALA A 187 10.94 -7.45 4.31
CA ALA A 187 11.82 -7.88 3.21
C ALA A 187 13.21 -8.38 3.67
N GLN A 188 13.64 -8.03 4.90
CA GLN A 188 14.86 -8.56 5.49
C GLN A 188 14.80 -10.07 5.74
N ASP A 189 13.61 -10.67 5.81
CA ASP A 189 13.41 -12.11 6.01
C ASP A 189 13.48 -12.90 4.69
N MET A 190 13.65 -12.23 3.56
CA MET A 190 13.76 -12.87 2.24
C MET A 190 15.04 -13.68 2.11
N GLY A 191 14.88 -14.95 1.73
CA GLY A 191 15.98 -15.82 1.31
C GLY A 191 16.21 -15.79 -0.21
N PRO A 192 17.20 -16.55 -0.72
CA PRO A 192 17.53 -16.61 -2.16
C PRO A 192 16.35 -17.02 -3.04
N ASP A 193 15.52 -17.96 -2.60
CA ASP A 193 14.35 -18.44 -3.36
C ASP A 193 13.26 -17.37 -3.46
N ASP A 194 13.06 -16.59 -2.40
CA ASP A 194 12.12 -15.48 -2.39
C ASP A 194 12.55 -14.37 -3.37
N PHE A 195 13.84 -14.06 -3.41
CA PHE A 195 14.40 -13.13 -4.41
C PHE A 195 14.26 -13.65 -5.83
N ALA A 196 14.48 -14.94 -6.06
CA ALA A 196 14.30 -15.55 -7.36
C ALA A 196 12.85 -15.44 -7.85
N LEU A 197 11.88 -15.67 -6.97
CA LEU A 197 10.45 -15.49 -7.25
C LEU A 197 10.11 -14.04 -7.64
N VAL A 198 10.61 -13.07 -6.90
CA VAL A 198 10.34 -11.63 -7.16
C VAL A 198 10.94 -11.18 -8.50
N LYS A 199 12.06 -11.75 -8.90
CA LYS A 199 12.70 -11.44 -10.19
C LYS A 199 12.06 -12.14 -11.39
N ALA A 200 11.44 -13.27 -11.14
CA ALA A 200 10.80 -14.04 -12.19
C ALA A 200 9.55 -13.35 -12.74
#